data_965b0ba212eb4345dfff2318400cd93f
#
_entry.id   965b0ba212eb4345dfff2318400cd93f
#
_cell.length_a   1.000
_cell.length_b   1.000
_cell.length_c   1.000
_cell.angle_alpha   90.00
_cell.angle_beta   90.00
_cell.angle_gamma   90.00
#
_symmetry.space_group_name_H-M   'P 1'
#
loop_
_entity.id
_entity.type
_entity.pdbx_description
1 polymer ?
#
loop_
_entity_poly.entity_id
_entity_poly.type
_entity_poly.pdbx_seq_one_letter_code
_entity_poly.pdbx_strand_id
1 'polypeptide(L)'
;MISAVYLVLRPRLARKRFWYPALIVVFLFWLGVIAFATIMDRTPDAGLMSPQLLPLHSYRAVLAGANTELLRSNFMNVVLFYPVGLLACELLPKKWSRAKRIILVTALFVLLSSGIEACQYCFALGQVEADDVLHNGLGALIGAAVCTIQIGYVPRH
;
A
#
# COMPACT_ATOMS: atom_id res chain seq x y z
N MET A 1 11.18 -7.73 -7.00
CA MET A 1 10.89 -9.17 -7.13
C MET A 1 9.42 -9.46 -7.44
N ILE A 2 8.44 -9.02 -6.65
CA ILE A 2 6.99 -9.25 -6.88
C ILE A 2 6.53 -8.80 -8.27
N SER A 3 6.94 -7.60 -8.74
CA SER A 3 6.57 -7.09 -10.06
C SER A 3 7.12 -7.95 -11.20
N ALA A 4 8.35 -8.45 -11.08
CA ALA A 4 8.95 -9.28 -12.12
C ALA A 4 8.25 -10.64 -12.21
N VAL A 5 7.94 -11.25 -11.09
CA VAL A 5 7.17 -12.50 -11.03
C VAL A 5 5.77 -12.30 -11.60
N TYR A 6 5.10 -11.22 -11.21
CA TYR A 6 3.78 -10.88 -11.74
C TYR A 6 3.83 -10.64 -13.26
N LEU A 7 4.83 -9.88 -13.77
CA LEU A 7 5.02 -9.63 -15.20
C LEU A 7 5.16 -10.91 -16.04
N VAL A 8 5.95 -11.86 -15.52
CA VAL A 8 6.22 -13.13 -16.23
C VAL A 8 5.03 -14.08 -16.17
N LEU A 9 4.35 -14.17 -15.03
CA LEU A 9 3.28 -15.15 -14.83
C LEU A 9 1.92 -14.66 -15.33
N ARG A 10 1.64 -13.37 -15.29
CA ARG A 10 0.35 -12.80 -15.68
C ARG A 10 -0.09 -13.20 -17.11
N PRO A 11 0.73 -13.05 -18.17
CA PRO A 11 0.29 -13.42 -19.53
C PRO A 11 -0.08 -14.89 -19.67
N ARG A 12 0.59 -15.78 -18.89
CA ARG A 12 0.39 -17.22 -18.92
C ARG A 12 -0.79 -17.68 -18.08
N LEU A 13 -1.02 -17.02 -16.94
CA LEU A 13 -2.00 -17.44 -15.93
C LEU A 13 -3.33 -16.68 -16.03
N ALA A 14 -3.35 -15.46 -16.55
CA ALA A 14 -4.55 -14.63 -16.63
C ALA A 14 -5.69 -15.24 -17.48
N ARG A 15 -5.38 -16.20 -18.36
CA ARG A 15 -6.36 -16.98 -19.14
C ARG A 15 -6.90 -18.20 -18.39
N LYS A 16 -6.32 -18.59 -17.25
CA LYS A 16 -6.75 -19.77 -16.49
C LYS A 16 -7.91 -19.43 -15.55
N ARG A 17 -8.85 -20.36 -15.40
CA ARG A 17 -10.03 -20.25 -14.54
C ARG A 17 -9.69 -19.88 -13.08
N PHE A 18 -8.52 -20.29 -12.61
CA PHE A 18 -8.10 -20.09 -11.21
C PHE A 18 -7.35 -18.76 -10.97
N TRP A 19 -7.16 -17.93 -11.99
CA TRP A 19 -6.38 -16.69 -11.85
C TRP A 19 -6.98 -15.70 -10.86
N TYR A 20 -8.27 -15.38 -11.03
CA TYR A 20 -8.96 -14.44 -10.14
C TYR A 20 -9.09 -14.95 -8.70
N PRO A 21 -9.51 -16.21 -8.44
CA PRO A 21 -9.47 -16.76 -7.09
C PRO A 21 -8.09 -16.72 -6.44
N ALA A 22 -7.04 -17.06 -7.16
CA ALA A 22 -5.67 -16.97 -6.65
C ALA A 22 -5.26 -15.54 -6.30
N LEU A 23 -5.62 -14.55 -7.15
CA LEU A 23 -5.37 -13.14 -6.86
C LEU A 23 -6.08 -12.68 -5.59
N ILE A 24 -7.34 -13.09 -5.40
CA ILE A 24 -8.10 -12.75 -4.19
C ILE A 24 -7.41 -13.32 -2.95
N VAL A 25 -6.98 -14.58 -2.98
CA VAL A 25 -6.29 -15.21 -1.86
C VAL A 25 -4.99 -14.45 -1.52
N VAL A 26 -4.17 -14.14 -2.53
CA VAL A 26 -2.93 -13.38 -2.34
C VAL A 26 -3.21 -11.96 -1.84
N PHE A 27 -4.26 -11.32 -2.34
CA PHE A 27 -4.69 -9.99 -1.89
C PHE A 27 -5.11 -10.00 -0.42
N LEU A 28 -5.97 -10.95 -0.01
CA LEU A 28 -6.41 -11.09 1.38
C LEU A 28 -5.26 -11.45 2.32
N PHE A 29 -4.36 -12.33 1.88
CA PHE A 29 -3.14 -12.65 2.63
C PHE A 29 -2.31 -11.38 2.88
N TRP A 30 -2.11 -10.55 1.85
CA TRP A 30 -1.31 -9.33 1.99
C TRP A 30 -1.99 -8.26 2.85
N LEU A 31 -3.34 -8.16 2.81
CA LEU A 31 -4.08 -7.34 3.78
C LEU A 31 -3.86 -7.83 5.22
N GLY A 32 -3.79 -9.15 5.43
CA GLY A 32 -3.42 -9.74 6.73
C GLY A 32 -2.00 -9.35 7.15
N VAL A 33 -1.03 -9.34 6.23
CA VAL A 33 0.34 -8.87 6.49
C VAL A 33 0.35 -7.40 6.91
N ILE A 34 -0.43 -6.54 6.23
CA ILE A 34 -0.56 -5.13 6.62
C ILE A 34 -1.15 -5.01 8.02
N ALA A 35 -2.26 -5.68 8.29
CA ALA A 35 -2.90 -5.63 9.61
C ALA A 35 -1.96 -6.12 10.73
N PHE A 36 -1.22 -7.19 10.48
CA PHE A 36 -0.22 -7.70 11.42
C PHE A 36 0.87 -6.66 11.68
N ALA A 37 1.52 -6.16 10.63
CA ALA A 37 2.65 -5.24 10.73
C ALA A 37 2.28 -3.87 11.33
N THR A 38 1.02 -3.42 11.14
CA THR A 38 0.61 -2.08 11.55
C THR A 38 -0.17 -2.04 12.87
N ILE A 39 -0.82 -3.13 13.26
CA ILE A 39 -1.71 -3.17 14.43
C ILE A 39 -1.31 -4.27 15.41
N MET A 40 -1.13 -5.52 14.93
CA MET A 40 -1.01 -6.68 15.82
C MET A 40 0.38 -6.84 16.45
N ASP A 41 1.43 -6.42 15.74
CA ASP A 41 2.83 -6.46 16.22
C ASP A 41 3.21 -5.25 17.06
N ARG A 42 2.23 -4.49 17.54
CA ARG A 42 2.45 -3.28 18.36
C ARG A 42 1.91 -3.46 19.77
N THR A 43 2.70 -2.99 20.74
CA THR A 43 2.29 -2.95 22.15
C THR A 43 1.77 -1.55 22.49
N PRO A 44 0.67 -1.44 23.27
CA PRO A 44 0.16 -0.14 23.69
C PRO A 44 1.18 0.66 24.50
N ASP A 45 1.41 1.93 24.12
CA ASP A 45 2.25 2.87 24.82
C ASP A 45 1.61 4.26 24.83
N ALA A 46 1.05 4.65 25.96
CA ALA A 46 0.39 5.95 26.13
C ALA A 46 1.36 7.15 25.99
N GLY A 47 2.66 6.95 26.10
CA GLY A 47 3.68 7.99 25.88
C GLY A 47 3.82 8.42 24.41
N LEU A 48 3.33 7.60 23.48
CA LEU A 48 3.40 7.84 22.03
C LEU A 48 2.14 8.52 21.44
N MET A 49 1.22 9.02 22.28
CA MET A 49 -0.05 9.57 21.80
C MET A 49 0.03 10.98 21.19
N SER A 50 1.21 11.54 20.97
CA SER A 50 1.34 12.86 20.32
C SER A 50 1.29 12.72 18.79
N PRO A 51 0.18 13.11 18.13
CA PRO A 51 0.06 12.94 16.68
C PRO A 51 0.97 13.91 15.92
N GLN A 52 1.70 13.40 14.92
CA GLN A 52 2.53 14.16 14.00
C GLN A 52 1.75 14.38 12.69
N LEU A 53 0.86 15.36 12.73
CA LEU A 53 -0.06 15.64 11.60
C LEU A 53 0.55 16.53 10.49
N LEU A 54 1.76 17.04 10.70
CA LEU A 54 2.44 17.83 9.67
C LEU A 54 3.01 16.92 8.59
N PRO A 55 2.54 17.02 7.33
CA PRO A 55 3.10 16.24 6.23
C PRO A 55 4.60 16.51 6.05
N LEU A 56 5.35 15.48 5.67
CA LEU A 56 6.79 15.52 5.47
C LEU A 56 7.58 15.87 6.75
N HIS A 57 7.01 15.56 7.93
CA HIS A 57 7.67 15.74 9.22
C HIS A 57 8.98 14.95 9.28
N SER A 58 8.99 13.69 8.86
CA SER A 58 10.17 12.81 8.85
C SER A 58 11.34 13.42 8.08
N TYR A 59 11.06 14.01 6.92
CA TYR A 59 12.11 14.66 6.09
C TYR A 59 12.66 15.91 6.75
N ARG A 60 11.80 16.73 7.35
CA ARG A 60 12.21 17.94 8.07
C ARG A 60 13.06 17.58 9.30
N ALA A 61 12.64 16.55 10.05
CA ALA A 61 13.37 16.07 11.21
C ALA A 61 14.78 15.59 10.82
N VAL A 62 14.91 14.81 9.76
CA VAL A 62 16.21 14.32 9.27
C VAL A 62 17.09 15.48 8.79
N LEU A 63 16.54 16.46 8.08
CA LEU A 63 17.29 17.67 7.67
C LEU A 63 17.74 18.49 8.89
N ALA A 64 17.02 18.44 10.02
CA ALA A 64 17.39 19.06 11.27
C ALA A 64 18.36 18.20 12.13
N GLY A 65 18.84 17.07 11.62
CA GLY A 65 19.82 16.21 12.28
C GLY A 65 19.25 15.01 13.03
N ALA A 66 17.96 14.70 12.85
CA ALA A 66 17.38 13.48 13.42
C ALA A 66 17.86 12.21 12.70
N ASN A 67 17.57 11.05 13.32
CA ASN A 67 17.95 9.75 12.79
C ASN A 67 17.26 9.46 11.44
N THR A 68 18.00 8.87 10.49
CA THR A 68 17.50 8.43 9.18
C THR A 68 16.53 7.23 9.24
N GLU A 69 16.33 6.62 10.40
CA GLU A 69 15.34 5.53 10.59
C GLU A 69 13.92 5.96 10.21
N LEU A 70 13.59 7.25 10.36
CA LEU A 70 12.30 7.80 9.90
C LEU A 70 12.11 7.63 8.39
N LEU A 71 13.17 7.85 7.59
CA LEU A 71 13.10 7.65 6.13
C LEU A 71 13.01 6.18 5.75
N ARG A 72 13.65 5.30 6.54
CA ARG A 72 13.53 3.86 6.38
C ARG A 72 12.09 3.39 6.61
N SER A 73 11.44 3.88 7.67
CA SER A 73 10.02 3.60 7.96
C SER A 73 9.14 4.03 6.78
N ASN A 74 9.30 5.26 6.29
CA ASN A 74 8.57 5.77 5.14
C ASN A 74 8.75 4.90 3.89
N PHE A 75 9.98 4.47 3.61
CA PHE A 75 10.25 3.55 2.50
C PHE A 75 9.58 2.19 2.69
N MET A 76 9.59 1.64 3.90
CA MET A 76 8.93 0.36 4.20
C MET A 76 7.41 0.45 4.04
N ASN A 77 6.80 1.59 4.36
CA ASN A 77 5.38 1.85 4.12
C ASN A 77 5.04 1.79 2.61
N VAL A 78 5.87 2.42 1.77
CA VAL A 78 5.72 2.30 0.31
C VAL A 78 5.83 0.84 -0.15
N VAL A 79 6.83 0.10 0.35
CA VAL A 79 7.05 -1.31 -0.01
C VAL A 79 5.89 -2.19 0.45
N LEU A 80 5.33 -1.94 1.64
CA LEU A 80 4.23 -2.69 2.21
C LEU A 80 2.93 -2.50 1.42
N PHE A 81 2.63 -1.28 0.97
CA PHE A 81 1.38 -0.97 0.27
C PHE A 81 1.45 -1.13 -1.26
N TYR A 82 2.64 -1.24 -1.84
CA TYR A 82 2.81 -1.46 -3.27
C TYR A 82 2.10 -2.74 -3.80
N PRO A 83 2.24 -3.93 -3.16
CA PRO A 83 1.60 -5.14 -3.66
C PRO A 83 0.07 -5.08 -3.64
N VAL A 84 -0.53 -4.51 -2.59
CA VAL A 84 -1.99 -4.40 -2.53
C VAL A 84 -2.53 -3.42 -3.56
N GLY A 85 -1.82 -2.34 -3.85
CA GLY A 85 -2.18 -1.43 -4.93
C GLY A 85 -2.18 -2.11 -6.30
N LEU A 86 -1.17 -2.92 -6.58
CA LEU A 86 -1.06 -3.72 -7.81
C LEU A 86 -2.18 -4.76 -7.90
N LEU A 87 -2.41 -5.54 -6.84
CA LEU A 87 -3.39 -6.62 -6.80
C LEU A 87 -4.83 -6.07 -6.87
N ALA A 88 -5.15 -5.04 -6.08
CA ALA A 88 -6.45 -4.38 -6.13
C ALA A 88 -6.76 -3.84 -7.53
N CYS A 89 -5.79 -3.21 -8.17
CA CYS A 89 -5.94 -2.72 -9.53
C CYS A 89 -6.19 -3.84 -10.54
N GLU A 90 -5.56 -5.01 -10.41
CA GLU A 90 -5.81 -6.17 -11.28
C GLU A 90 -7.22 -6.74 -11.10
N LEU A 91 -7.79 -6.68 -9.88
CA LEU A 91 -9.14 -7.14 -9.57
C LEU A 91 -10.24 -6.22 -10.13
N LEU A 92 -9.93 -4.96 -10.43
CA LEU A 92 -10.91 -4.02 -10.97
C LEU A 92 -11.28 -4.32 -12.44
N PRO A 93 -12.51 -3.95 -12.87
CA PRO A 93 -12.98 -4.16 -14.23
C PRO A 93 -12.04 -3.54 -15.28
N LYS A 94 -11.56 -4.34 -16.22
CA LYS A 94 -10.61 -3.90 -17.27
C LYS A 94 -11.21 -2.91 -18.26
N LYS A 95 -12.54 -2.80 -18.33
CA LYS A 95 -13.26 -1.80 -19.12
C LYS A 95 -13.14 -0.37 -18.58
N TRP A 96 -12.71 -0.20 -17.31
CA TRP A 96 -12.52 1.13 -16.75
C TRP A 96 -11.23 1.76 -17.26
N SER A 97 -11.23 3.10 -17.37
CA SER A 97 -10.04 3.85 -17.76
C SER A 97 -8.89 3.64 -16.76
N ARG A 98 -7.66 3.77 -17.24
CA ARG A 98 -6.45 3.66 -16.40
C ARG A 98 -6.51 4.64 -15.22
N ALA A 99 -6.84 5.91 -15.52
CA ALA A 99 -6.95 6.95 -14.50
C ALA A 99 -7.98 6.60 -13.42
N LYS A 100 -9.19 6.14 -13.81
CA LYS A 100 -10.23 5.75 -12.86
C LYS A 100 -9.76 4.62 -11.93
N ARG A 101 -9.05 3.62 -12.47
CA ARG A 101 -8.55 2.49 -11.67
C ARG A 101 -7.47 2.94 -10.69
N ILE A 102 -6.52 3.77 -11.14
CA ILE A 102 -5.44 4.31 -10.29
C ILE A 102 -6.03 5.17 -9.18
N ILE A 103 -6.90 6.14 -9.52
CA ILE A 103 -7.51 7.05 -8.53
C ILE A 103 -8.30 6.26 -7.49
N LEU A 104 -9.14 5.31 -7.91
CA LEU A 104 -9.97 4.54 -6.98
C LEU A 104 -9.12 3.70 -6.03
N VAL A 105 -8.10 2.99 -6.55
CA VAL A 105 -7.20 2.18 -5.72
C VAL A 105 -6.42 3.05 -4.75
N THR A 106 -5.85 4.16 -5.22
CA THR A 106 -5.10 5.07 -4.35
C THR A 106 -5.99 5.64 -3.25
N ALA A 107 -7.19 6.13 -3.59
CA ALA A 107 -8.13 6.66 -2.61
C ALA A 107 -8.55 5.61 -1.58
N LEU A 108 -8.81 4.37 -2.02
CA LEU A 108 -9.15 3.27 -1.11
C LEU A 108 -8.05 3.01 -0.09
N PHE A 109 -6.78 2.98 -0.53
CA PHE A 109 -5.68 2.68 0.39
C PHE A 109 -5.24 3.88 1.23
N VAL A 110 -5.46 5.11 0.78
CA VAL A 110 -5.35 6.30 1.63
C VAL A 110 -6.39 6.25 2.75
N LEU A 111 -7.66 5.91 2.44
CA LEU A 111 -8.71 5.76 3.44
C LEU A 111 -8.41 4.60 4.41
N LEU A 112 -7.94 3.46 3.91
CA LEU A 112 -7.53 2.33 4.75
C LEU A 112 -6.39 2.74 5.69
N SER A 113 -5.36 3.40 5.18
CA SER A 113 -4.24 3.89 5.97
C SER A 113 -4.67 4.89 7.03
N SER A 114 -5.56 5.83 6.68
CA SER A 114 -6.13 6.77 7.66
C SER A 114 -6.92 6.05 8.76
N GLY A 115 -7.62 4.96 8.41
CA GLY A 115 -8.29 4.10 9.37
C GLY A 115 -7.32 3.36 10.29
N ILE A 116 -6.18 2.90 9.77
CA ILE A 116 -5.11 2.28 10.56
C ILE A 116 -4.55 3.29 11.57
N GLU A 117 -4.23 4.52 11.13
CA GLU A 117 -3.75 5.59 12.00
C GLU A 117 -4.77 5.93 13.12
N ALA A 118 -6.06 5.99 12.76
CA ALA A 118 -7.12 6.20 13.75
C ALA A 118 -7.19 5.05 14.77
N CYS A 119 -7.05 3.79 14.35
CA CYS A 119 -6.97 2.65 15.25
C CYS A 119 -5.74 2.73 16.15
N GLN A 120 -4.58 3.05 15.61
CA GLN A 120 -3.35 3.21 16.39
C GLN A 120 -3.51 4.29 17.48
N TYR A 121 -4.14 5.41 17.14
CA TYR A 121 -4.46 6.45 18.09
C TYR A 121 -5.40 5.97 19.19
N CYS A 122 -6.54 5.36 18.82
CA CYS A 122 -7.55 4.92 19.79
C CYS A 122 -7.02 3.86 20.76
N PHE A 123 -6.10 3.01 20.32
CA PHE A 123 -5.55 1.91 21.12
C PHE A 123 -4.14 2.19 21.64
N ALA A 124 -3.62 3.41 21.48
CA ALA A 124 -2.25 3.80 21.86
C ALA A 124 -1.16 2.85 21.32
N LEU A 125 -1.33 2.38 20.08
CA LEU A 125 -0.44 1.39 19.45
C LEU A 125 0.80 2.01 18.78
N GLY A 126 1.01 3.30 18.90
CA GLY A 126 2.15 4.01 18.34
C GLY A 126 1.86 5.47 18.05
N GLN A 127 2.84 6.15 17.51
CA GLN A 127 2.71 7.54 17.09
C GLN A 127 1.90 7.60 15.79
N VAL A 128 0.90 8.48 15.75
CA VAL A 128 0.10 8.75 14.55
C VAL A 128 0.85 9.71 13.65
N GLU A 129 1.12 9.30 12.41
CA GLU A 129 1.93 10.07 11.48
C GLU A 129 1.22 10.31 10.13
N ALA A 130 1.07 11.58 9.74
CA ALA A 130 0.58 11.92 8.40
C ALA A 130 1.50 11.36 7.29
N ASP A 131 2.78 11.22 7.58
CA ASP A 131 3.76 10.66 6.64
C ASP A 131 3.47 9.20 6.31
N ASP A 132 2.95 8.41 7.25
CA ASP A 132 2.56 7.02 7.02
C ASP A 132 1.40 6.93 6.00
N VAL A 133 0.38 7.78 6.15
CA VAL A 133 -0.73 7.85 5.19
C VAL A 133 -0.24 8.22 3.79
N LEU A 134 0.69 9.19 3.69
CA LEU A 134 1.26 9.61 2.42
C LEU A 134 2.06 8.49 1.74
N HIS A 135 2.93 7.81 2.48
CA HIS A 135 3.80 6.77 1.92
C HIS A 135 3.03 5.48 1.61
N ASN A 136 2.03 5.12 2.41
CA ASN A 136 1.10 4.04 2.13
C ASN A 136 0.30 4.32 0.85
N GLY A 137 -0.25 5.54 0.71
CA GLY A 137 -0.93 6.00 -0.49
C GLY A 137 -0.02 5.99 -1.72
N LEU A 138 1.24 6.44 -1.58
CA LEU A 138 2.24 6.41 -2.64
C LEU A 138 2.56 4.98 -3.09
N GLY A 139 2.71 4.05 -2.15
CA GLY A 139 2.91 2.64 -2.45
C GLY A 139 1.77 2.07 -3.28
N ALA A 140 0.52 2.31 -2.86
CA ALA A 140 -0.67 1.87 -3.58
C ALA A 140 -0.79 2.53 -4.97
N LEU A 141 -0.47 3.82 -5.09
CA LEU A 141 -0.43 4.55 -6.36
C LEU A 141 0.54 3.91 -7.35
N ILE A 142 1.77 3.67 -6.92
CA ILE A 142 2.81 3.05 -7.75
C ILE A 142 2.37 1.65 -8.18
N GLY A 143 1.85 0.83 -7.25
CA GLY A 143 1.33 -0.50 -7.55
C GLY A 143 0.21 -0.49 -8.59
N ALA A 144 -0.77 0.40 -8.45
CA ALA A 144 -1.87 0.56 -9.39
C ALA A 144 -1.40 1.07 -10.77
N ALA A 145 -0.46 2.02 -10.81
CA ALA A 145 0.12 2.53 -12.04
C ALA A 145 0.85 1.42 -12.81
N VAL A 146 1.71 0.66 -12.14
CA VAL A 146 2.42 -0.48 -12.73
C VAL A 146 1.44 -1.51 -13.29
N CYS A 147 0.38 -1.87 -12.55
CA CYS A 147 -0.66 -2.78 -13.04
C CYS A 147 -1.31 -2.26 -14.33
N THR A 148 -1.67 -0.97 -14.42
CA THR A 148 -2.34 -0.42 -15.61
C THR A 148 -1.45 -0.36 -16.83
N ILE A 149 -0.15 -0.13 -16.67
CA ILE A 149 0.84 -0.17 -17.76
C ILE A 149 0.90 -1.60 -18.32
N GLN A 150 0.98 -2.60 -17.45
CA GLN A 150 1.09 -4.01 -17.84
C GLN A 150 -0.17 -4.54 -18.54
N ILE A 151 -1.36 -4.10 -18.11
CA ILE A 151 -2.62 -4.46 -18.78
C ILE A 151 -2.67 -3.91 -20.21
N GLY A 152 -2.11 -2.71 -20.43
CA GLY A 152 -2.06 -2.09 -21.74
C GLY A 152 -1.07 -2.74 -22.73
N TYR A 153 -0.11 -3.51 -22.21
CA TYR A 153 0.94 -4.15 -23.02
C TYR A 153 0.57 -5.54 -23.57
N VAL A 154 -0.51 -6.15 -23.07
CA VAL A 154 -0.97 -7.46 -23.60
C VAL A 154 -1.79 -7.22 -24.88
N PRO A 155 -1.33 -7.70 -26.06
CA PRO A 155 -2.09 -7.59 -27.30
C PRO A 155 -3.48 -8.21 -27.12
N ARG A 156 -4.51 -7.49 -27.54
CA ARG A 156 -5.87 -8.03 -27.63
C ARG A 156 -5.92 -8.88 -28.92
N HIS A 157 -5.69 -10.18 -28.77
CA HIS A 157 -5.99 -11.16 -29.82
C HIS A 157 -7.37 -11.72 -29.58
#